data_861b2210493868b559da1ef5d98893d2
#
_entry.id   861b2210493868b559da1ef5d98893d2
#
_cell.length_a   1.000
_cell.length_b   1.000
_cell.length_c   1.000
_cell.angle_alpha   90.00
_cell.angle_beta   90.00
_cell.angle_gamma   90.00
#
_symmetry.space_group_name_H-M   'P 1'
#
loop_
_entity.id
_entity.type
_entity.pdbx_description
1 polymer ?
#
loop_
_entity_poly.entity_id
_entity_poly.type
_entity_poly.pdbx_seq_one_letter_code
_entity_poly.pdbx_strand_id
1 'polypeptide(L)'
;MITQVRTPRQRQRFRSACRGKLCLGVTMPQALALFGKSQPGRFFAGPTLALDVGGSTAWLAGHANPDELASFLHFCGCRAVVLDEAECPPPTGWVRVKSLFVFGLALGKQLPEPAVEETLWASLHFDPEPPAGPVAQMLFPDRPTRRDDFYSELCSKRARGRAVVWALEQGGKLACTVGAYAIGTEQAYMACGETAEPLRGRGIGGRLIVRLANTLSAQGLQPLFLCSPERVHFYTRLGFEKLGEYARYEATV
;
A
#
# COMPACT_ATOMS: atom_id res chain seq x y z
N MET A 1 -23.66 13.31 4.81
CA MET A 1 -23.11 13.22 6.19
C MET A 1 -22.19 12.01 6.29
N ILE A 2 -20.99 12.21 6.76
CA ILE A 2 -19.96 11.19 7.01
C ILE A 2 -20.20 10.58 8.39
N THR A 3 -20.27 9.27 8.48
CA THR A 3 -20.57 8.54 9.72
C THR A 3 -19.60 7.38 9.93
N GLN A 4 -19.34 7.03 11.18
CA GLN A 4 -18.53 5.87 11.55
C GLN A 4 -19.14 4.57 11.05
N VAL A 5 -18.32 3.66 10.53
CA VAL A 5 -18.76 2.36 10.01
C VAL A 5 -18.98 1.38 11.16
N ARG A 6 -20.23 1.22 11.57
CA ARG A 6 -20.69 0.30 12.65
C ARG A 6 -21.62 -0.79 12.15
N THR A 7 -22.55 -0.44 11.26
CA THR A 7 -23.62 -1.33 10.79
C THR A 7 -23.24 -2.06 9.50
N PRO A 8 -23.90 -3.19 9.17
CA PRO A 8 -23.72 -3.88 7.89
C PRO A 8 -23.97 -2.98 6.68
N ARG A 9 -24.98 -2.09 6.75
CA ARG A 9 -25.29 -1.14 5.68
C ARG A 9 -24.14 -0.13 5.45
N GLN A 10 -23.53 0.37 6.52
CA GLN A 10 -22.37 1.26 6.42
C GLN A 10 -21.13 0.54 5.89
N ARG A 11 -20.90 -0.72 6.30
CA ARG A 11 -19.84 -1.57 5.74
C ARG A 11 -20.02 -1.80 4.23
N GLN A 12 -21.25 -2.01 3.79
CA GLN A 12 -21.55 -2.15 2.36
C GLN A 12 -21.28 -0.87 1.60
N ARG A 13 -21.71 0.30 2.12
CA ARG A 13 -21.41 1.61 1.52
C ARG A 13 -19.91 1.86 1.40
N PHE A 14 -19.17 1.59 2.47
CA PHE A 14 -17.72 1.70 2.48
C PHE A 14 -17.09 0.86 1.37
N ARG A 15 -17.43 -0.41 1.27
CA ARG A 15 -16.94 -1.31 0.21
C ARG A 15 -17.35 -0.86 -1.19
N SER A 16 -18.57 -0.36 -1.34
CA SER A 16 -19.05 0.14 -2.64
C SER A 16 -18.28 1.36 -3.10
N ALA A 17 -17.94 2.30 -2.20
CA ALA A 17 -17.12 3.46 -2.52
C ALA A 17 -15.67 3.08 -2.92
N CYS A 18 -15.14 1.97 -2.37
CA CYS A 18 -13.82 1.48 -2.72
C CYS A 18 -13.79 0.65 -4.03
N ARG A 19 -14.94 0.21 -4.55
CA ARG A 19 -14.98 -0.69 -5.72
C ARG A 19 -14.38 -0.03 -6.95
N GLY A 20 -13.49 -0.77 -7.64
CA GLY A 20 -12.81 -0.30 -8.85
C GLY A 20 -11.69 0.72 -8.62
N LYS A 21 -11.42 1.11 -7.36
CA LYS A 21 -10.33 2.04 -7.05
C LYS A 21 -9.00 1.29 -7.03
N LEU A 22 -8.01 1.84 -7.73
CA LEU A 22 -6.64 1.32 -7.75
C LEU A 22 -6.05 1.37 -6.33
N CYS A 23 -5.37 0.36 -5.89
CA CYS A 23 -4.82 0.23 -4.52
C CYS A 23 -5.86 0.35 -3.40
N LEU A 24 -6.64 1.44 -3.34
CA LEU A 24 -7.64 1.66 -2.29
C LEU A 24 -8.76 0.63 -2.34
N GLY A 25 -9.07 0.08 -3.52
CA GLY A 25 -10.06 -0.98 -3.72
C GLY A 25 -9.73 -2.28 -2.99
N VAL A 26 -8.45 -2.53 -2.74
CA VAL A 26 -8.01 -3.72 -2.00
C VAL A 26 -7.59 -3.38 -0.57
N THR A 27 -6.88 -2.27 -0.36
CA THR A 27 -6.31 -1.93 0.96
C THR A 27 -7.37 -1.56 1.98
N MET A 28 -8.29 -0.65 1.63
CA MET A 28 -9.29 -0.13 2.57
C MET A 28 -10.34 -1.17 2.98
N PRO A 29 -10.97 -1.95 2.06
CA PRO A 29 -11.91 -3.00 2.45
C PRO A 29 -11.26 -4.10 3.29
N GLN A 30 -10.00 -4.44 3.01
CA GLN A 30 -9.24 -5.41 3.80
C GLN A 30 -8.94 -4.86 5.20
N ALA A 31 -8.49 -3.61 5.32
CA ALA A 31 -8.25 -2.97 6.60
C ALA A 31 -9.54 -2.93 7.45
N LEU A 32 -10.68 -2.55 6.86
CA LEU A 32 -11.98 -2.59 7.54
C LEU A 32 -12.35 -4.01 8.01
N ALA A 33 -12.10 -5.04 7.20
CA ALA A 33 -12.41 -6.42 7.56
C ALA A 33 -11.55 -6.93 8.72
N LEU A 34 -10.27 -6.57 8.75
CA LEU A 34 -9.31 -7.02 9.76
C LEU A 34 -9.39 -6.21 11.06
N PHE A 35 -9.52 -4.89 10.95
CA PHE A 35 -9.34 -3.97 12.08
C PHE A 35 -10.60 -3.19 12.46
N GLY A 36 -11.69 -3.30 11.71
CA GLY A 36 -12.89 -2.51 11.95
C GLY A 36 -13.59 -2.76 13.30
N LYS A 37 -13.30 -3.89 13.97
CA LYS A 37 -13.78 -4.17 15.33
C LYS A 37 -12.82 -3.66 16.42
N SER A 38 -11.50 -3.81 16.20
CA SER A 38 -10.47 -3.42 17.16
C SER A 38 -10.10 -1.93 17.10
N GLN A 39 -10.37 -1.27 15.97
CA GLN A 39 -10.11 0.15 15.74
C GLN A 39 -11.40 0.88 15.31
N PRO A 40 -12.40 1.01 16.18
CA PRO A 40 -13.74 1.51 15.79
C PRO A 40 -13.73 2.96 15.30
N GLY A 41 -12.76 3.77 15.70
CA GLY A 41 -12.63 5.18 15.30
C GLY A 41 -11.88 5.40 13.98
N ARG A 42 -11.55 4.34 13.23
CA ARG A 42 -10.73 4.43 12.03
C ARG A 42 -11.52 4.55 10.73
N PHE A 43 -12.66 3.90 10.63
CA PHE A 43 -13.38 3.76 9.36
C PHE A 43 -14.68 4.53 9.33
N PHE A 44 -14.86 5.33 8.27
CA PHE A 44 -16.06 6.15 8.08
C PHE A 44 -16.59 6.00 6.66
N ALA A 45 -17.90 6.19 6.50
CA ALA A 45 -18.57 6.14 5.21
C ALA A 45 -19.62 7.24 5.08
N GLY A 46 -19.73 7.78 3.89
CA GLY A 46 -20.82 8.63 3.44
C GLY A 46 -21.67 7.94 2.36
N PRO A 47 -22.56 8.67 1.70
CA PRO A 47 -23.34 8.14 0.57
C PRO A 47 -22.45 7.65 -0.59
N THR A 48 -21.39 8.39 -0.90
CA THR A 48 -20.52 8.23 -2.07
C THR A 48 -19.03 8.10 -1.72
N LEU A 49 -18.68 8.00 -0.43
CA LEU A 49 -17.29 7.97 0.01
C LEU A 49 -17.02 6.91 1.08
N ALA A 50 -15.74 6.54 1.15
CA ALA A 50 -15.15 5.79 2.26
C ALA A 50 -13.89 6.52 2.73
N LEU A 51 -13.66 6.54 4.05
CA LEU A 51 -12.47 7.07 4.69
C LEU A 51 -11.84 6.04 5.62
N ASP A 52 -10.53 5.84 5.47
CA ASP A 52 -9.67 5.11 6.40
C ASP A 52 -8.75 6.12 7.08
N VAL A 53 -8.98 6.40 8.36
CA VAL A 53 -8.24 7.37 9.16
C VAL A 53 -7.20 6.64 10.00
N GLY A 54 -5.94 6.73 9.58
CA GLY A 54 -4.80 6.14 10.27
C GLY A 54 -3.88 7.20 10.86
N GLY A 55 -3.87 7.34 12.18
CA GLY A 55 -3.13 8.41 12.85
C GLY A 55 -3.62 9.80 12.40
N SER A 56 -2.73 10.63 11.87
CA SER A 56 -3.06 11.97 11.36
C SER A 56 -3.34 12.02 9.85
N THR A 57 -3.43 10.88 9.18
CA THR A 57 -3.66 10.82 7.72
C THR A 57 -4.94 10.05 7.41
N ALA A 58 -5.77 10.60 6.55
CA ALA A 58 -6.94 9.93 5.98
C ALA A 58 -6.68 9.48 4.53
N TRP A 59 -7.19 8.31 4.16
CA TRP A 59 -7.28 7.83 2.78
C TRP A 59 -8.73 7.89 2.35
N LEU A 60 -9.01 8.54 1.22
CA LEU A 60 -10.37 8.74 0.72
C LEU A 60 -10.56 8.01 -0.61
N ALA A 61 -11.61 7.21 -0.68
CA ALA A 61 -12.15 6.65 -1.92
C ALA A 61 -13.56 7.21 -2.17
N GLY A 62 -13.81 7.66 -3.41
CA GLY A 62 -15.09 8.24 -3.83
C GLY A 62 -15.13 9.76 -3.70
N HIS A 63 -16.34 10.32 -3.59
CA HIS A 63 -16.59 11.76 -3.69
C HIS A 63 -17.15 12.35 -2.39
N ALA A 64 -16.66 13.53 -2.01
CA ALA A 64 -17.13 14.32 -0.88
C ALA A 64 -17.35 15.79 -1.25
N ASN A 65 -18.24 16.48 -0.54
CA ASN A 65 -18.28 17.94 -0.58
C ASN A 65 -17.01 18.49 0.12
N PRO A 66 -16.30 19.47 -0.47
CA PRO A 66 -15.04 20.00 0.06
C PRO A 66 -15.14 20.55 1.48
N ASP A 67 -16.21 21.28 1.80
CA ASP A 67 -16.39 21.92 3.10
C ASP A 67 -16.74 20.87 4.19
N GLU A 68 -17.63 19.91 3.85
CA GLU A 68 -17.96 18.79 4.73
C GLU A 68 -16.73 17.94 5.01
N LEU A 69 -15.91 17.68 3.97
CA LEU A 69 -14.69 16.92 4.12
C LEU A 69 -13.66 17.63 4.99
N ALA A 70 -13.42 18.93 4.76
CA ALA A 70 -12.48 19.73 5.53
C ALA A 70 -12.87 19.75 7.02
N SER A 71 -14.15 20.04 7.32
CA SER A 71 -14.69 20.05 8.68
C SER A 71 -14.57 18.70 9.36
N PHE A 72 -14.87 17.62 8.63
CA PHE A 72 -14.77 16.26 9.16
C PHE A 72 -13.33 15.85 9.45
N LEU A 73 -12.39 16.12 8.54
CA LEU A 73 -10.97 15.82 8.72
C LEU A 73 -10.39 16.57 9.92
N HIS A 74 -10.78 17.84 10.09
CA HIS A 74 -10.40 18.62 11.26
C HIS A 74 -10.94 18.00 12.56
N PHE A 75 -12.22 17.63 12.59
CA PHE A 75 -12.84 16.94 13.73
C PHE A 75 -12.12 15.63 14.10
N CYS A 76 -11.64 14.88 13.10
CA CYS A 76 -10.86 13.66 13.32
C CYS A 76 -9.40 13.91 13.71
N GLY A 77 -8.94 15.16 13.77
CA GLY A 77 -7.54 15.50 14.04
C GLY A 77 -6.59 15.12 12.89
N CYS A 78 -7.12 14.97 11.67
CA CYS A 78 -6.31 14.68 10.50
C CYS A 78 -5.51 15.91 10.09
N ARG A 79 -4.23 15.70 9.77
CA ARG A 79 -3.33 16.71 9.21
C ARG A 79 -3.09 16.49 7.72
N ALA A 80 -3.42 15.33 7.21
CA ALA A 80 -3.27 15.00 5.81
C ALA A 80 -4.43 14.14 5.30
N VAL A 81 -4.75 14.29 4.01
CA VAL A 81 -5.65 13.39 3.27
C VAL A 81 -5.02 13.03 1.94
N VAL A 82 -5.23 11.79 1.54
CA VAL A 82 -4.85 11.27 0.21
C VAL A 82 -6.12 10.92 -0.54
N LEU A 83 -6.29 11.47 -1.74
CA LEU A 83 -7.46 11.31 -2.57
C LEU A 83 -7.11 11.31 -4.06
N ASP A 84 -8.02 10.82 -4.88
CA ASP A 84 -7.99 10.95 -6.34
C ASP A 84 -8.69 12.25 -6.75
N GLU A 85 -7.94 13.21 -7.31
CA GLU A 85 -8.47 14.52 -7.73
C GLU A 85 -9.46 14.42 -8.89
N ALA A 86 -9.39 13.37 -9.69
CA ALA A 86 -10.36 13.12 -10.75
C ALA A 86 -11.75 12.74 -10.20
N GLU A 87 -11.83 12.27 -8.97
CA GLU A 87 -13.06 11.80 -8.34
C GLU A 87 -13.55 12.71 -7.21
N CYS A 88 -12.65 13.33 -6.49
CA CYS A 88 -12.98 14.14 -5.34
C CYS A 88 -12.22 15.46 -5.36
N PRO A 89 -12.91 16.59 -5.32
CA PRO A 89 -12.26 17.88 -5.17
C PRO A 89 -11.52 17.96 -3.83
N PRO A 90 -10.43 18.75 -3.74
CA PRO A 90 -9.68 18.91 -2.50
C PRO A 90 -10.51 19.53 -1.38
N PRO A 91 -10.24 19.22 -0.11
CA PRO A 91 -10.92 19.87 1.02
C PRO A 91 -10.61 21.37 1.03
N THR A 92 -11.60 22.16 1.36
CA THR A 92 -11.47 23.63 1.42
C THR A 92 -10.40 24.04 2.43
N GLY A 93 -9.46 24.91 2.01
CA GLY A 93 -8.38 25.40 2.84
C GLY A 93 -7.21 24.42 3.02
N TRP A 94 -7.16 23.33 2.24
CA TRP A 94 -6.04 22.39 2.25
C TRP A 94 -5.15 22.60 1.03
N VAL A 95 -3.85 22.38 1.17
CA VAL A 95 -2.86 22.56 0.11
C VAL A 95 -2.32 21.23 -0.37
N ARG A 96 -2.13 21.11 -1.66
CA ARG A 96 -1.51 19.95 -2.30
C ARG A 96 -0.01 19.96 -2.04
N VAL A 97 0.50 18.89 -1.40
CA VAL A 97 1.91 18.81 -1.02
C VAL A 97 2.67 17.71 -1.77
N LYS A 98 1.96 16.70 -2.28
CA LYS A 98 2.63 15.57 -2.93
C LYS A 98 1.72 14.84 -3.90
N SER A 99 2.32 14.34 -5.01
CA SER A 99 1.74 13.29 -5.86
C SER A 99 2.17 11.91 -5.40
N LEU A 100 1.26 10.95 -5.48
CA LEU A 100 1.51 9.52 -5.29
C LEU A 100 1.00 8.80 -6.55
N PHE A 101 1.91 8.34 -7.37
CA PHE A 101 1.55 7.63 -8.60
C PHE A 101 1.19 6.19 -8.29
N VAL A 102 0.11 5.70 -8.88
CA VAL A 102 -0.22 4.29 -8.89
C VAL A 102 0.52 3.64 -10.06
N PHE A 103 1.42 2.76 -9.75
CA PHE A 103 2.10 1.91 -10.72
C PHE A 103 1.59 0.48 -10.59
N GLY A 104 1.68 -0.27 -11.68
CA GLY A 104 1.27 -1.66 -11.67
C GLY A 104 1.60 -2.39 -12.95
N LEU A 105 1.10 -3.60 -13.01
CA LEU A 105 1.19 -4.48 -14.15
C LEU A 105 -0.22 -4.74 -14.67
N ALA A 106 -0.41 -4.69 -15.97
CA ALA A 106 -1.70 -5.06 -16.56
C ALA A 106 -2.00 -6.55 -16.29
N LEU A 107 -3.27 -6.87 -16.11
CA LEU A 107 -3.70 -8.24 -15.82
C LEU A 107 -3.19 -9.22 -16.88
N GLY A 108 -2.60 -10.33 -16.43
CA GLY A 108 -2.04 -11.37 -17.29
C GLY A 108 -0.70 -11.03 -17.96
N LYS A 109 -0.20 -9.78 -17.82
CA LYS A 109 1.12 -9.38 -18.32
C LYS A 109 2.22 -9.93 -17.42
N GLN A 110 3.35 -10.26 -18.04
CA GLN A 110 4.59 -10.66 -17.35
C GLN A 110 5.71 -9.69 -17.74
N LEU A 111 6.61 -9.41 -16.82
CA LEU A 111 7.79 -8.59 -17.05
C LEU A 111 9.05 -9.46 -17.15
N PRO A 112 10.01 -9.10 -18.00
CA PRO A 112 11.31 -9.75 -17.98
C PRO A 112 12.03 -9.49 -16.65
N GLU A 113 12.63 -10.52 -16.08
CA GLU A 113 13.43 -10.34 -14.87
C GLU A 113 14.69 -9.51 -15.17
N PRO A 114 14.97 -8.46 -14.39
CA PRO A 114 16.21 -7.72 -14.54
C PRO A 114 17.44 -8.61 -14.36
N ALA A 115 18.47 -8.35 -15.14
CA ALA A 115 19.75 -9.03 -14.98
C ALA A 115 20.38 -8.69 -13.62
N VAL A 116 20.91 -9.70 -12.96
CA VAL A 116 21.72 -9.59 -11.74
C VAL A 116 22.93 -10.46 -11.97
N GLU A 117 24.08 -10.08 -11.45
CA GLU A 117 25.30 -10.90 -11.51
C GLU A 117 25.01 -12.32 -10.98
N GLU A 118 25.31 -13.34 -11.77
CA GLU A 118 24.92 -14.73 -11.46
C GLU A 118 25.55 -15.24 -10.16
N THR A 119 26.83 -14.94 -9.92
CA THR A 119 27.53 -15.33 -8.68
C THR A 119 26.90 -14.70 -7.45
N LEU A 120 26.51 -13.44 -7.53
CA LEU A 120 25.77 -12.78 -6.47
C LEU A 120 24.40 -13.42 -6.26
N TRP A 121 23.64 -13.59 -7.35
CA TRP A 121 22.30 -14.17 -7.25
C TRP A 121 22.33 -15.59 -6.66
N ALA A 122 23.29 -16.41 -7.06
CA ALA A 122 23.49 -17.76 -6.54
C ALA A 122 23.91 -17.78 -5.04
N SER A 123 24.52 -16.70 -4.54
CA SER A 123 24.88 -16.57 -3.12
C SER A 123 23.71 -16.19 -2.20
N LEU A 124 22.54 -15.87 -2.78
CA LEU A 124 21.35 -15.45 -2.04
C LEU A 124 20.39 -16.63 -1.87
N HIS A 125 19.97 -16.84 -0.64
CA HIS A 125 18.92 -17.81 -0.32
C HIS A 125 17.54 -17.16 -0.42
N PHE A 126 16.63 -17.76 -1.18
CA PHE A 126 15.24 -17.29 -1.28
C PHE A 126 14.38 -17.86 -0.16
N ASP A 127 13.75 -16.96 0.61
CA ASP A 127 12.77 -17.30 1.64
C ASP A 127 11.38 -16.77 1.23
N PRO A 128 10.42 -17.65 0.90
CA PRO A 128 9.06 -17.26 0.54
C PRO A 128 8.20 -16.86 1.74
N GLU A 129 8.66 -17.11 2.96
CA GLU A 129 7.91 -16.83 4.19
C GLU A 129 8.81 -16.34 5.34
N PRO A 130 9.59 -15.26 5.14
CA PRO A 130 10.55 -14.78 6.14
C PRO A 130 9.85 -14.41 7.46
N PRO A 131 10.51 -14.58 8.61
CA PRO A 131 9.95 -14.17 9.89
C PRO A 131 9.59 -12.68 9.91
N ALA A 132 8.40 -12.34 10.43
CA ALA A 132 7.88 -10.97 10.40
C ALA A 132 8.73 -9.97 11.20
N GLY A 133 9.39 -10.42 12.29
CA GLY A 133 10.25 -9.56 13.12
C GLY A 133 11.46 -9.00 12.37
N PRO A 134 12.33 -9.85 11.77
CA PRO A 134 13.43 -9.40 10.91
C PRO A 134 12.98 -8.50 9.75
N VAL A 135 11.86 -8.82 9.09
CA VAL A 135 11.30 -7.96 8.03
C VAL A 135 10.93 -6.58 8.58
N ALA A 136 10.22 -6.51 9.71
CA ALA A 136 9.84 -5.25 10.34
C ALA A 136 11.08 -4.43 10.77
N GLN A 137 12.10 -5.11 11.31
CA GLN A 137 13.37 -4.48 11.69
C GLN A 137 14.11 -3.90 10.48
N MET A 138 14.15 -4.61 9.35
CA MET A 138 14.78 -4.13 8.12
C MET A 138 14.06 -2.90 7.53
N LEU A 139 12.71 -2.88 7.58
CA LEU A 139 11.91 -1.80 7.03
C LEU A 139 11.87 -0.55 7.93
N PHE A 140 11.95 -0.72 9.24
CA PHE A 140 11.79 0.36 10.22
C PHE A 140 12.83 0.30 11.33
N PRO A 141 14.15 0.35 11.00
CA PRO A 141 15.23 0.17 11.99
C PRO A 141 15.17 1.21 13.13
N ASP A 142 14.89 2.48 12.78
CA ASP A 142 14.93 3.61 13.71
C ASP A 142 13.54 4.13 14.12
N ARG A 143 12.48 3.34 13.88
CA ARG A 143 11.08 3.72 14.15
C ARG A 143 10.36 2.62 14.94
N PRO A 144 10.63 2.45 16.24
CA PRO A 144 10.12 1.31 17.01
C PRO A 144 8.60 1.19 17.00
N THR A 145 7.86 2.26 17.24
CA THR A 145 6.39 2.23 17.21
C THR A 145 5.86 1.78 15.83
N ARG A 146 6.43 2.33 14.75
CA ARG A 146 6.02 1.94 13.39
C ARG A 146 6.37 0.49 13.08
N ARG A 147 7.51 0.01 13.58
CA ARG A 147 7.94 -1.39 13.45
C ARG A 147 6.97 -2.34 14.14
N ASP A 148 6.57 -2.03 15.37
CA ASP A 148 5.68 -2.86 16.17
C ASP A 148 4.26 -2.90 15.59
N ASP A 149 3.76 -1.76 15.11
CA ASP A 149 2.50 -1.66 14.36
C ASP A 149 2.55 -2.51 13.09
N PHE A 150 3.60 -2.38 12.30
CA PHE A 150 3.80 -3.14 11.07
C PHE A 150 3.90 -4.64 11.34
N TYR A 151 4.66 -5.04 12.35
CA TYR A 151 4.78 -6.45 12.78
C TYR A 151 3.41 -7.05 13.10
N SER A 152 2.63 -6.38 13.94
CA SER A 152 1.31 -6.83 14.37
C SER A 152 0.33 -6.91 13.18
N GLU A 153 0.36 -5.91 12.31
CA GLU A 153 -0.46 -5.86 11.11
C GLU A 153 -0.09 -6.98 10.12
N LEU A 154 1.20 -7.20 9.88
CA LEU A 154 1.70 -8.25 8.99
C LEU A 154 1.31 -9.64 9.49
N CYS A 155 1.51 -9.94 10.79
CA CYS A 155 1.10 -11.20 11.39
C CYS A 155 -0.42 -11.43 11.22
N SER A 156 -1.23 -10.40 11.48
CA SER A 156 -2.68 -10.47 11.32
C SER A 156 -3.13 -10.71 9.88
N LYS A 157 -2.44 -10.13 8.91
CA LYS A 157 -2.72 -10.30 7.47
C LYS A 157 -2.28 -11.68 6.97
N ARG A 158 -1.09 -12.13 7.36
CA ARG A 158 -0.57 -13.46 7.00
C ARG A 158 -1.46 -14.58 7.51
N ALA A 159 -1.85 -14.53 8.78
CA ALA A 159 -2.74 -15.52 9.39
C ALA A 159 -4.09 -15.68 8.67
N ARG A 160 -4.45 -14.74 7.80
CA ARG A 160 -5.70 -14.75 7.02
C ARG A 160 -5.47 -14.86 5.50
N GLY A 161 -4.24 -15.17 5.07
CA GLY A 161 -3.89 -15.26 3.65
C GLY A 161 -4.07 -13.93 2.89
N ARG A 162 -3.88 -12.78 3.58
CA ARG A 162 -4.09 -11.45 3.01
C ARG A 162 -2.81 -10.68 2.77
N ALA A 163 -1.67 -11.28 3.06
CA ALA A 163 -0.35 -10.75 2.73
C ALA A 163 0.61 -11.89 2.43
N VAL A 164 1.53 -11.62 1.53
CA VAL A 164 2.70 -12.45 1.25
C VAL A 164 3.94 -11.56 1.27
N VAL A 165 5.01 -12.03 1.86
CA VAL A 165 6.29 -11.34 1.88
C VAL A 165 7.37 -12.34 1.52
N TRP A 166 8.23 -11.95 0.61
CA TRP A 166 9.40 -12.70 0.19
C TRP A 166 10.67 -12.00 0.64
N ALA A 167 11.69 -12.78 0.91
CA ALA A 167 13.01 -12.25 1.20
C ALA A 167 14.09 -13.00 0.42
N LEU A 168 15.22 -12.35 0.34
CA LEU A 168 16.51 -12.93 0.01
C LEU A 168 17.42 -12.78 1.21
N GLU A 169 18.15 -13.82 1.54
CA GLU A 169 19.10 -13.84 2.66
C GLU A 169 20.51 -14.06 2.16
N GLN A 170 21.49 -13.48 2.85
CA GLN A 170 22.90 -13.74 2.64
C GLN A 170 23.59 -13.89 4.01
N GLY A 171 24.25 -15.02 4.23
CA GLY A 171 24.93 -15.31 5.51
C GLY A 171 23.99 -15.25 6.73
N GLY A 172 22.74 -15.70 6.58
CA GLY A 172 21.75 -15.71 7.66
C GLY A 172 21.15 -14.34 8.01
N LYS A 173 21.35 -13.33 7.16
CA LYS A 173 20.78 -11.98 7.32
C LYS A 173 19.92 -11.62 6.11
N LEU A 174 18.86 -10.86 6.32
CA LEU A 174 18.03 -10.34 5.24
C LEU A 174 18.84 -9.42 4.33
N ALA A 175 18.94 -9.80 3.06
CA ALA A 175 19.59 -9.05 1.99
C ALA A 175 18.59 -8.13 1.25
N CYS A 176 17.37 -8.62 1.04
CA CYS A 176 16.31 -7.90 0.36
C CYS A 176 14.94 -8.45 0.79
N THR A 177 13.92 -7.59 0.81
CA THR A 177 12.54 -8.00 1.03
C THR A 177 11.59 -7.25 0.09
N VAL A 178 10.48 -7.89 -0.26
CA VAL A 178 9.34 -7.31 -0.96
C VAL A 178 8.07 -8.01 -0.49
N GLY A 179 6.92 -7.33 -0.53
CA GLY A 179 5.67 -7.98 -0.17
C GLY A 179 4.45 -7.42 -0.88
N ALA A 180 3.40 -8.23 -0.95
CA ALA A 180 2.04 -7.80 -1.19
C ALA A 180 1.32 -7.77 0.16
N TYR A 181 0.95 -6.57 0.60
CA TYR A 181 0.41 -6.33 1.95
C TYR A 181 -1.11 -6.17 1.99
N ALA A 182 -1.77 -6.28 0.84
CA ALA A 182 -3.20 -6.48 0.73
C ALA A 182 -3.49 -7.31 -0.53
N ILE A 183 -4.04 -8.50 -0.33
CA ILE A 183 -4.39 -9.44 -1.41
C ILE A 183 -5.91 -9.57 -1.45
N GLY A 184 -6.51 -9.10 -2.54
CA GLY A 184 -7.93 -9.19 -2.83
C GLY A 184 -8.26 -10.32 -3.80
N THR A 185 -9.39 -10.19 -4.49
CA THR A 185 -9.81 -11.13 -5.55
C THR A 185 -9.34 -10.70 -6.94
N GLU A 186 -9.05 -9.43 -7.15
CA GLU A 186 -8.67 -8.87 -8.45
C GLU A 186 -7.34 -8.09 -8.38
N GLN A 187 -6.99 -7.58 -7.21
CA GLN A 187 -5.82 -6.74 -7.01
C GLN A 187 -4.96 -7.23 -5.85
N ALA A 188 -3.65 -7.01 -5.98
CA ALA A 188 -2.69 -7.17 -4.89
C ALA A 188 -1.87 -5.88 -4.72
N TYR A 189 -1.91 -5.29 -3.53
CA TYR A 189 -1.14 -4.09 -3.20
C TYR A 189 0.24 -4.46 -2.72
N MET A 190 1.25 -4.19 -3.54
CA MET A 190 2.66 -4.39 -3.23
C MET A 190 3.23 -3.14 -2.52
N ALA A 191 4.11 -3.33 -1.57
CA ALA A 191 4.78 -2.24 -0.87
C ALA A 191 6.06 -2.71 -0.16
N CYS A 192 6.71 -1.77 0.52
CA CYS A 192 7.80 -2.05 1.46
C CYS A 192 8.92 -2.94 0.88
N GLY A 193 9.35 -2.63 -0.36
CA GLY A 193 10.56 -3.21 -0.91
C GLY A 193 11.79 -2.52 -0.30
N GLU A 194 12.70 -3.30 0.31
CA GLU A 194 13.95 -2.79 0.86
C GLU A 194 15.11 -3.73 0.50
N THR A 195 16.28 -3.16 0.25
CA THR A 195 17.52 -3.89 0.01
C THR A 195 18.58 -3.40 0.97
N ALA A 196 19.29 -4.30 1.62
CA ALA A 196 20.39 -3.99 2.52
C ALA A 196 21.42 -3.09 1.82
N GLU A 197 21.90 -2.08 2.51
CA GLU A 197 22.75 -1.02 1.95
C GLU A 197 23.93 -1.53 1.13
N PRO A 198 24.73 -2.53 1.59
CA PRO A 198 25.86 -3.04 0.82
C PRO A 198 25.48 -3.72 -0.51
N LEU A 199 24.20 -4.05 -0.70
CA LEU A 199 23.68 -4.78 -1.86
C LEU A 199 22.83 -3.89 -2.78
N ARG A 200 22.64 -2.61 -2.43
CA ARG A 200 21.90 -1.65 -3.27
C ARG A 200 22.62 -1.40 -4.61
N GLY A 201 21.85 -0.99 -5.62
CA GLY A 201 22.39 -0.73 -6.96
C GLY A 201 22.73 -1.96 -7.80
N ARG A 202 22.68 -3.17 -7.25
CA ARG A 202 23.05 -4.42 -7.90
C ARG A 202 21.89 -5.17 -8.57
N GLY A 203 20.71 -4.55 -8.70
CA GLY A 203 19.54 -5.11 -9.39
C GLY A 203 18.69 -6.10 -8.59
N ILE A 204 19.14 -6.55 -7.41
CA ILE A 204 18.51 -7.59 -6.59
C ILE A 204 17.05 -7.25 -6.25
N GLY A 205 16.83 -6.02 -5.72
CA GLY A 205 15.48 -5.56 -5.35
C GLY A 205 14.54 -5.50 -6.54
N GLY A 206 15.02 -5.00 -7.70
CA GLY A 206 14.24 -4.98 -8.94
C GLY A 206 13.83 -6.36 -9.40
N ARG A 207 14.75 -7.33 -9.38
CA ARG A 207 14.46 -8.71 -9.75
C ARG A 207 13.44 -9.36 -8.82
N LEU A 208 13.55 -9.15 -7.50
CA LEU A 208 12.61 -9.71 -6.53
C LEU A 208 11.21 -9.08 -6.68
N ILE A 209 11.12 -7.76 -6.91
CA ILE A 209 9.86 -7.04 -7.17
C ILE A 209 9.18 -7.60 -8.43
N VAL A 210 9.91 -7.76 -9.53
CA VAL A 210 9.38 -8.29 -10.79
C VAL A 210 8.90 -9.75 -10.61
N ARG A 211 9.67 -10.60 -9.93
CA ARG A 211 9.25 -11.97 -9.63
C ARG A 211 7.95 -12.04 -8.84
N LEU A 212 7.81 -11.23 -7.79
CA LEU A 212 6.58 -11.19 -7.01
C LEU A 212 5.40 -10.70 -7.86
N ALA A 213 5.59 -9.63 -8.63
CA ALA A 213 4.56 -9.10 -9.52
C ALA A 213 4.11 -10.13 -10.56
N ASN A 214 5.06 -10.84 -11.20
CA ASN A 214 4.77 -11.89 -12.14
C ASN A 214 4.00 -13.06 -11.51
N THR A 215 4.38 -13.46 -10.31
CA THR A 215 3.67 -14.52 -9.56
C THR A 215 2.23 -14.13 -9.25
N LEU A 216 1.99 -12.88 -8.78
CA LEU A 216 0.65 -12.37 -8.52
C LEU A 216 -0.18 -12.27 -9.81
N SER A 217 0.43 -11.80 -10.91
CA SER A 217 -0.22 -11.72 -12.22
C SER A 217 -0.61 -13.11 -12.76
N ALA A 218 0.26 -14.11 -12.59
CA ALA A 218 -0.05 -15.50 -12.96
C ALA A 218 -1.19 -16.11 -12.13
N GLN A 219 -1.44 -15.60 -10.93
CA GLN A 219 -2.58 -15.96 -10.09
C GLN A 219 -3.88 -15.20 -10.45
N GLY A 220 -3.88 -14.40 -11.52
CA GLY A 220 -5.03 -13.59 -11.94
C GLY A 220 -5.22 -12.31 -11.14
N LEU A 221 -4.22 -11.88 -10.38
CA LEU A 221 -4.26 -10.63 -9.63
C LEU A 221 -3.54 -9.52 -10.39
N GLN A 222 -4.04 -8.30 -10.31
CA GLN A 222 -3.33 -7.12 -10.77
C GLN A 222 -2.38 -6.61 -9.67
N PRO A 223 -1.06 -6.70 -9.84
CA PRO A 223 -0.11 -6.11 -8.90
C PRO A 223 -0.12 -4.59 -9.02
N LEU A 224 -0.32 -3.90 -7.91
CA LEU A 224 -0.38 -2.43 -7.83
C LEU A 224 0.48 -1.93 -6.67
N PHE A 225 1.05 -0.74 -6.80
CA PHE A 225 1.76 -0.08 -5.70
C PHE A 225 1.75 1.43 -5.85
N LEU A 226 1.98 2.13 -4.74
CA LEU A 226 2.16 3.57 -4.73
C LEU A 226 3.63 3.91 -4.90
N CYS A 227 3.89 4.84 -5.80
CA CYS A 227 5.23 5.31 -6.16
C CYS A 227 5.33 6.81 -5.94
N SER A 228 6.38 7.26 -5.28
CA SER A 228 6.71 8.67 -5.22
C SER A 228 7.39 9.15 -6.51
N PRO A 229 7.33 10.45 -6.85
CA PRO A 229 7.91 10.97 -8.09
C PRO A 229 9.38 10.58 -8.32
N GLU A 230 10.16 10.51 -7.27
CA GLU A 230 11.60 10.20 -7.33
C GLU A 230 11.88 8.76 -7.78
N ARG A 231 10.89 7.86 -7.65
CA ARG A 231 11.03 6.44 -8.01
C ARG A 231 10.38 6.08 -9.34
N VAL A 232 9.75 7.01 -10.03
CA VAL A 232 9.09 6.76 -11.33
C VAL A 232 10.03 6.11 -12.32
N HIS A 233 11.22 6.70 -12.53
CA HIS A 233 12.21 6.17 -13.47
C HIS A 233 12.62 4.72 -13.14
N PHE A 234 12.78 4.39 -11.87
CA PHE A 234 13.13 3.04 -11.43
C PHE A 234 12.07 2.02 -11.85
N TYR A 235 10.79 2.28 -11.56
CA TYR A 235 9.72 1.34 -11.87
C TYR A 235 9.39 1.27 -13.37
N THR A 236 9.46 2.40 -14.09
CA THR A 236 9.29 2.42 -15.55
C THR A 236 10.36 1.58 -16.24
N ARG A 237 11.61 1.66 -15.78
CA ARG A 237 12.71 0.84 -16.32
C ARG A 237 12.51 -0.67 -16.04
N LEU A 238 11.82 -1.05 -14.98
CA LEU A 238 11.42 -2.43 -14.72
C LEU A 238 10.24 -2.90 -15.57
N GLY A 239 9.60 -1.99 -16.33
CA GLY A 239 8.47 -2.29 -17.21
C GLY A 239 7.10 -2.11 -16.57
N PHE A 240 7.02 -1.57 -15.34
CA PHE A 240 5.73 -1.20 -14.75
C PHE A 240 5.17 0.08 -15.38
N GLU A 241 3.85 0.18 -15.41
CA GLU A 241 3.13 1.29 -16.03
C GLU A 241 2.45 2.17 -14.97
N LYS A 242 2.41 3.49 -15.22
CA LYS A 242 1.59 4.41 -14.42
C LYS A 242 0.12 4.20 -14.80
N LEU A 243 -0.70 3.84 -13.83
CA LEU A 243 -2.12 3.53 -14.00
C LEU A 243 -3.04 4.62 -13.42
N GLY A 244 -2.53 5.46 -12.54
CA GLY A 244 -3.30 6.51 -11.90
C GLY A 244 -2.45 7.39 -10.99
N GLU A 245 -3.11 8.28 -10.29
CA GLU A 245 -2.46 9.22 -9.38
C GLU A 245 -3.38 9.53 -8.20
N TYR A 246 -2.81 9.64 -7.02
CA TYR A 246 -3.42 10.23 -5.84
C TYR A 246 -2.67 11.50 -5.46
N ALA A 247 -3.39 12.48 -4.99
CA ALA A 247 -2.82 13.69 -4.41
C ALA A 247 -2.87 13.64 -2.87
N ARG A 248 -1.81 14.04 -2.23
CA ARG A 248 -1.76 14.29 -0.80
C ARG A 248 -1.95 15.77 -0.52
N TYR A 249 -2.94 16.08 0.30
CA TYR A 249 -3.23 17.40 0.80
C TYR A 249 -2.92 17.49 2.29
N GLU A 250 -2.50 18.66 2.75
CA GLU A 250 -2.28 18.95 4.15
C GLU A 250 -3.04 20.22 4.55
N ALA A 251 -3.52 20.22 5.80
CA ALA A 251 -4.19 21.40 6.36
C ALA A 251 -3.20 22.57 6.45
N THR A 252 -3.62 23.75 6.01
CA THR A 252 -2.91 24.98 6.35
C THR A 252 -3.04 25.25 7.85
N VAL A 253 -1.90 25.38 8.54
CA VAL A 253 -1.81 25.66 9.98
C VAL A 253 -2.33 27.05 10.28
#